data_8cc0f5a74c76d33f7cd5d9b0d1b1ffaf
#
_entry.id   8cc0f5a74c76d33f7cd5d9b0d1b1ffaf
#
_cell.length_a   1.000
_cell.length_b   1.000
_cell.length_c   1.000
_cell.angle_alpha   90.00
_cell.angle_beta   90.00
_cell.angle_gamma   90.00
#
_symmetry.space_group_name_H-M   'P 1'
#
loop_
_entity.id
_entity.type
_entity.pdbx_description
1 polymer ?
#
loop_
_entity_poly.entity_id
_entity_poly.type
_entity_poly.pdbx_seq_one_letter_code
_entity_poly.pdbx_strand_id
1 'polypeptide(L)'
;NKALAQKWVETFETQNMALWDEVVSKEIKDTSPMYGMGEVGYEESRYIAQFYVDNYEDVKFNNPVWLPGIDSLSQKPDGSVRAYGTWTGKSKSTGRTFSLNSYHNFEFKDGMIVSTGEYFDATGMVNAVGPNERKVVVVTFDVKEGMYDNLQELFDTEDGLKTTRNYDGCQHLESFYNKESGKYVVIEYWESFEKYNTYKEWRFNEDPSGMVENVLALIDGGADGISFYTDNEGYKFY
;
A
#
# COMPACT_ATOMS: atom_id res chain seq x y z
N ASN A 1 -23.21 -10.23 24.65
CA ASN A 1 -21.93 -9.77 24.16
C ASN A 1 -21.59 -10.42 22.80
N LYS A 2 -21.66 -11.78 22.65
CA LYS A 2 -21.39 -12.44 21.36
C LYS A 2 -22.26 -11.88 20.21
N ALA A 3 -23.55 -11.65 20.44
CA ALA A 3 -24.43 -11.09 19.41
C ALA A 3 -24.04 -9.69 18.96
N LEU A 4 -23.46 -8.85 19.84
CA LEU A 4 -22.94 -7.53 19.49
C LEU A 4 -21.70 -7.65 18.62
N ALA A 5 -20.77 -8.56 18.97
CA ALA A 5 -19.60 -8.83 18.13
C ALA A 5 -19.98 -9.40 16.75
N GLN A 6 -21.00 -10.25 16.69
CA GLN A 6 -21.53 -10.76 15.41
C GLN A 6 -22.15 -9.63 14.57
N LYS A 7 -22.85 -8.69 15.19
CA LYS A 7 -23.43 -7.52 14.51
C LYS A 7 -22.35 -6.57 14.00
N TRP A 8 -21.24 -6.42 14.73
CA TRP A 8 -20.06 -5.70 14.24
C TRP A 8 -19.50 -6.36 12.97
N VAL A 9 -19.37 -7.68 12.91
CA VAL A 9 -18.95 -8.41 11.70
C VAL A 9 -19.95 -8.22 10.57
N GLU A 10 -21.25 -8.29 10.86
CA GLU A 10 -22.33 -8.10 9.87
C GLU A 10 -22.26 -6.74 9.18
N THR A 11 -21.71 -5.69 9.83
CA THR A 11 -21.47 -4.39 9.21
C THR A 11 -20.72 -4.52 7.90
N PHE A 12 -19.63 -5.28 7.90
CA PHE A 12 -18.76 -5.46 6.73
C PHE A 12 -19.36 -6.41 5.70
N GLU A 13 -20.02 -7.48 6.15
CA GLU A 13 -20.67 -8.46 5.26
C GLU A 13 -21.86 -7.89 4.50
N THR A 14 -22.59 -6.95 5.12
CA THR A 14 -23.77 -6.29 4.54
C THR A 14 -23.49 -4.88 4.02
N GLN A 15 -22.28 -4.37 4.24
CA GLN A 15 -21.85 -3.00 3.91
C GLN A 15 -22.77 -1.93 4.57
N ASN A 16 -23.20 -2.18 5.80
CA ASN A 16 -24.15 -1.34 6.51
C ASN A 16 -23.53 -0.73 7.77
N MET A 17 -23.02 0.49 7.66
CA MET A 17 -22.42 1.23 8.78
C MET A 17 -23.39 1.54 9.93
N ALA A 18 -24.70 1.53 9.69
CA ALA A 18 -25.68 1.73 10.77
C ALA A 18 -25.60 0.63 11.84
N LEU A 19 -25.22 -0.61 11.46
CA LEU A 19 -25.00 -1.70 12.41
C LEU A 19 -23.78 -1.43 13.30
N TRP A 20 -22.70 -0.88 12.74
CA TRP A 20 -21.52 -0.47 13.47
C TRP A 20 -21.84 0.64 14.47
N ASP A 21 -22.52 1.70 14.01
CA ASP A 21 -22.92 2.85 14.82
C ASP A 21 -23.86 2.44 15.98
N GLU A 22 -24.64 1.35 15.84
CA GLU A 22 -25.54 0.85 16.86
C GLU A 22 -24.80 0.11 17.99
N VAL A 23 -23.69 -0.58 17.70
CA VAL A 23 -23.04 -1.47 18.67
C VAL A 23 -21.74 -0.92 19.25
N VAL A 24 -21.14 0.11 18.64
CA VAL A 24 -19.84 0.66 19.05
C VAL A 24 -20.02 1.91 19.90
N SER A 25 -19.39 1.93 21.07
CA SER A 25 -19.41 3.07 21.99
C SER A 25 -18.62 4.26 21.45
N LYS A 26 -19.06 5.47 21.80
CA LYS A 26 -18.27 6.69 21.56
C LYS A 26 -16.95 6.73 22.36
N GLU A 27 -16.83 5.91 23.40
CA GLU A 27 -15.64 5.77 24.22
C GLU A 27 -14.74 4.61 23.79
N ILE A 28 -14.93 4.07 22.59
CA ILE A 28 -14.16 2.91 22.10
C ILE A 28 -12.66 3.20 22.09
N LYS A 29 -11.89 2.18 22.45
CA LYS A 29 -10.45 2.05 22.21
C LYS A 29 -10.24 0.89 21.26
N ASP A 30 -9.81 1.21 20.06
CA ASP A 30 -9.64 0.25 18.99
C ASP A 30 -8.15 0.08 18.65
N THR A 31 -7.64 -1.14 18.79
CA THR A 31 -6.28 -1.47 18.34
C THR A 31 -6.34 -1.82 16.85
N SER A 32 -5.98 -0.84 16.04
CA SER A 32 -6.02 -0.96 14.58
C SER A 32 -5.02 -1.99 14.04
N PRO A 33 -5.40 -2.81 13.05
CA PRO A 33 -4.50 -3.74 12.37
C PRO A 33 -3.60 -3.05 11.33
N MET A 34 -3.80 -1.75 11.08
CA MET A 34 -3.00 -0.98 10.12
C MET A 34 -1.65 -0.61 10.73
N TYR A 35 -0.59 -0.85 9.98
CA TYR A 35 0.78 -0.54 10.42
C TYR A 35 0.93 0.95 10.81
N GLY A 36 1.46 1.17 12.00
CA GLY A 36 1.77 2.51 12.52
C GLY A 36 0.61 3.26 13.19
N MET A 37 -0.63 2.75 13.16
CA MET A 37 -1.78 3.46 13.76
C MET A 37 -1.93 3.22 15.28
N GLY A 38 -1.66 2.00 15.76
CA GLY A 38 -1.80 1.68 17.19
C GLY A 38 -3.24 1.74 17.69
N GLU A 39 -3.45 2.23 18.94
CA GLU A 39 -4.77 2.42 19.53
C GLU A 39 -5.39 3.74 19.04
N VAL A 40 -6.62 3.66 18.54
CA VAL A 40 -7.37 4.79 17.99
C VAL A 40 -8.71 4.97 18.70
N GLY A 41 -9.28 6.17 18.62
CA GLY A 41 -10.57 6.52 19.18
C GLY A 41 -11.73 6.30 18.19
N TYR A 42 -12.93 6.77 18.59
CA TYR A 42 -14.17 6.55 17.85
C TYR A 42 -14.14 7.05 16.40
N GLU A 43 -13.66 8.27 16.17
CA GLU A 43 -13.74 8.87 14.84
C GLU A 43 -12.80 8.16 13.85
N GLU A 44 -11.59 7.82 14.29
CA GLU A 44 -10.62 7.07 13.49
C GLU A 44 -11.09 5.63 13.25
N SER A 45 -11.57 4.93 14.29
CA SER A 45 -12.10 3.57 14.16
C SER A 45 -13.29 3.53 13.20
N ARG A 46 -14.20 4.50 13.30
CA ARG A 46 -15.33 4.63 12.38
C ARG A 46 -14.88 4.91 10.94
N TYR A 47 -13.88 5.77 10.77
CA TYR A 47 -13.29 6.06 9.46
C TYR A 47 -12.68 4.80 8.84
N ILE A 48 -11.95 4.01 9.62
CA ILE A 48 -11.38 2.73 9.17
C ILE A 48 -12.50 1.75 8.75
N ALA A 49 -13.54 1.61 9.57
CA ALA A 49 -14.67 0.75 9.23
C ALA A 49 -15.36 1.20 7.94
N GLN A 50 -15.60 2.51 7.78
CA GLN A 50 -16.17 3.09 6.57
C GLN A 50 -15.27 2.84 5.35
N PHE A 51 -13.94 2.98 5.51
CA PHE A 51 -12.98 2.69 4.44
C PHE A 51 -13.13 1.25 3.92
N TYR A 52 -13.28 0.25 4.80
CA TYR A 52 -13.49 -1.13 4.36
C TYR A 52 -14.83 -1.31 3.66
N VAL A 53 -15.90 -0.70 4.18
CA VAL A 53 -17.23 -0.76 3.57
C VAL A 53 -17.24 -0.11 2.17
N ASP A 54 -16.55 1.00 2.00
CA ASP A 54 -16.52 1.75 0.73
C ASP A 54 -15.67 1.08 -0.35
N ASN A 55 -14.56 0.44 0.04
CA ASN A 55 -13.56 -0.05 -0.92
C ASN A 55 -13.63 -1.54 -1.25
N TYR A 56 -14.35 -2.33 -0.45
CA TYR A 56 -14.46 -3.76 -0.66
C TYR A 56 -15.90 -4.23 -0.81
N GLU A 57 -16.12 -5.32 -1.56
CA GLU A 57 -17.40 -5.97 -1.77
C GLU A 57 -17.28 -7.49 -1.57
N ASP A 58 -18.41 -8.19 -1.52
CA ASP A 58 -18.49 -9.65 -1.30
C ASP A 58 -17.74 -10.09 -0.03
N VAL A 59 -17.68 -9.21 0.99
CA VAL A 59 -16.95 -9.44 2.23
C VAL A 59 -17.67 -10.52 3.05
N LYS A 60 -16.93 -11.52 3.50
CA LYS A 60 -17.42 -12.61 4.35
C LYS A 60 -16.42 -12.97 5.44
N PHE A 61 -16.95 -13.27 6.64
CA PHE A 61 -16.19 -13.82 7.74
C PHE A 61 -16.46 -15.32 7.84
N ASN A 62 -15.60 -16.12 7.24
CA ASN A 62 -15.78 -17.55 7.06
C ASN A 62 -15.26 -18.37 8.24
N ASN A 63 -15.95 -19.49 8.52
CA ASN A 63 -15.59 -20.46 9.55
C ASN A 63 -15.32 -19.83 10.94
N PRO A 64 -16.20 -18.95 11.45
CA PRO A 64 -15.93 -18.22 12.67
C PRO A 64 -15.95 -19.13 13.90
N VAL A 65 -14.88 -19.05 14.70
CA VAL A 65 -14.82 -19.65 16.02
C VAL A 65 -14.99 -18.54 17.07
N TRP A 66 -16.05 -18.60 17.84
CA TRP A 66 -16.37 -17.62 18.88
C TRP A 66 -16.11 -18.21 20.28
N LEU A 67 -15.22 -17.57 21.03
CA LEU A 67 -14.82 -18.00 22.37
C LEU A 67 -15.10 -16.90 23.39
N PRO A 68 -15.45 -17.25 24.65
CA PRO A 68 -15.44 -16.28 25.73
C PRO A 68 -14.01 -15.87 26.07
N GLY A 69 -13.79 -14.59 26.43
CA GLY A 69 -12.57 -14.18 27.09
C GLY A 69 -12.50 -14.74 28.53
N ILE A 70 -11.29 -14.86 29.03
CA ILE A 70 -11.01 -15.44 30.35
C ILE A 70 -10.14 -14.45 31.13
N ASP A 71 -10.59 -14.08 32.31
CA ASP A 71 -9.78 -13.31 33.25
C ASP A 71 -8.55 -14.12 33.69
N SER A 72 -7.38 -13.51 33.58
CA SER A 72 -6.10 -14.20 33.80
C SER A 72 -5.87 -14.68 35.24
N LEU A 73 -6.49 -14.04 36.23
CA LEU A 73 -6.32 -14.34 37.63
C LEU A 73 -7.35 -15.37 38.10
N SER A 74 -8.63 -15.11 37.83
CA SER A 74 -9.72 -15.96 38.27
C SER A 74 -9.96 -17.18 37.39
N GLN A 75 -9.43 -17.19 36.18
CA GLN A 75 -9.65 -18.23 35.15
C GLN A 75 -11.13 -18.40 34.78
N LYS A 76 -11.96 -17.38 35.00
CA LYS A 76 -13.38 -17.37 34.66
C LYS A 76 -13.67 -16.49 33.48
N PRO A 77 -14.78 -16.73 32.75
CA PRO A 77 -15.24 -15.82 31.71
C PRO A 77 -15.39 -14.38 32.23
N ASP A 78 -14.79 -13.41 31.54
CA ASP A 78 -14.78 -12.00 31.91
C ASP A 78 -15.82 -11.15 31.16
N GLY A 79 -16.60 -11.77 30.28
CA GLY A 79 -17.61 -11.12 29.47
C GLY A 79 -17.08 -10.62 28.09
N SER A 80 -15.78 -10.62 27.89
CA SER A 80 -15.21 -10.34 26.58
C SER A 80 -15.47 -11.47 25.59
N VAL A 81 -15.31 -11.18 24.29
CA VAL A 81 -15.49 -12.14 23.20
C VAL A 81 -14.27 -12.15 22.32
N ARG A 82 -13.85 -13.33 21.91
CA ARG A 82 -12.78 -13.57 20.97
C ARG A 82 -13.33 -14.25 19.71
N ALA A 83 -12.91 -13.79 18.54
CA ALA A 83 -13.32 -14.37 17.27
C ALA A 83 -12.11 -14.71 16.43
N TYR A 84 -12.08 -15.90 15.89
CA TYR A 84 -11.12 -16.35 14.88
C TYR A 84 -11.89 -16.67 13.61
N GLY A 85 -11.37 -16.30 12.47
CA GLY A 85 -12.01 -16.60 11.21
C GLY A 85 -11.17 -16.14 10.03
N THR A 86 -11.68 -16.39 8.85
CA THR A 86 -11.03 -15.99 7.60
C THR A 86 -11.90 -14.94 6.92
N TRP A 87 -11.39 -13.72 6.81
CA TRP A 87 -11.99 -12.70 5.97
C TRP A 87 -11.69 -12.98 4.50
N THR A 88 -12.70 -12.93 3.68
CA THR A 88 -12.60 -12.94 2.21
C THR A 88 -13.38 -11.77 1.66
N GLY A 89 -13.01 -11.33 0.48
CA GLY A 89 -13.70 -10.25 -0.22
C GLY A 89 -12.97 -9.87 -1.49
N LYS A 90 -13.42 -8.77 -2.09
CA LYS A 90 -12.91 -8.28 -3.37
C LYS A 90 -12.80 -6.75 -3.33
N SER A 91 -11.72 -6.21 -3.84
CA SER A 91 -11.55 -4.77 -4.02
C SER A 91 -12.48 -4.26 -5.12
N LYS A 92 -13.28 -3.24 -4.84
CA LYS A 92 -14.18 -2.61 -5.80
C LYS A 92 -13.43 -1.94 -6.96
N SER A 93 -12.26 -1.37 -6.69
CA SER A 93 -11.47 -0.64 -7.68
C SER A 93 -10.71 -1.55 -8.66
N THR A 94 -10.21 -2.70 -8.19
CA THR A 94 -9.34 -3.56 -9.00
C THR A 94 -9.97 -4.89 -9.39
N GLY A 95 -11.03 -5.31 -8.68
CA GLY A 95 -11.60 -6.65 -8.80
C GLY A 95 -10.74 -7.77 -8.20
N ARG A 96 -9.59 -7.45 -7.59
CA ARG A 96 -8.74 -8.46 -6.95
C ARG A 96 -9.37 -8.95 -5.65
N THR A 97 -9.27 -10.25 -5.40
CA THR A 97 -9.80 -10.90 -4.20
C THR A 97 -8.74 -11.06 -3.13
N PHE A 98 -9.18 -11.04 -1.87
CA PHE A 98 -8.33 -11.37 -0.73
C PHE A 98 -8.92 -12.52 0.09
N SER A 99 -8.04 -13.22 0.80
CA SER A 99 -8.37 -14.21 1.83
C SER A 99 -7.30 -14.16 2.90
N LEU A 100 -7.69 -13.84 4.13
CA LEU A 100 -6.75 -13.68 5.24
C LEU A 100 -7.35 -14.18 6.57
N ASN A 101 -6.51 -14.84 7.35
CA ASN A 101 -6.88 -15.26 8.69
C ASN A 101 -6.78 -14.08 9.64
N SER A 102 -7.71 -14.00 10.57
CA SER A 102 -7.75 -12.94 11.56
C SER A 102 -8.12 -13.45 12.95
N TYR A 103 -7.71 -12.67 13.92
CA TYR A 103 -8.16 -12.77 15.30
C TYR A 103 -8.71 -11.40 15.72
N HIS A 104 -9.86 -11.41 16.41
CA HIS A 104 -10.49 -10.22 16.98
C HIS A 104 -10.80 -10.46 18.44
N ASN A 105 -10.65 -9.42 19.27
CA ASN A 105 -11.17 -9.40 20.62
C ASN A 105 -12.10 -8.20 20.81
N PHE A 106 -13.10 -8.37 21.67
CA PHE A 106 -14.10 -7.37 21.95
C PHE A 106 -14.34 -7.29 23.46
N GLU A 107 -14.34 -6.08 24.00
CA GLU A 107 -14.77 -5.80 25.37
C GLU A 107 -16.05 -4.98 25.36
N PHE A 108 -16.88 -5.18 26.39
CA PHE A 108 -18.24 -4.64 26.43
C PHE A 108 -18.52 -3.94 27.75
N LYS A 109 -19.22 -2.81 27.64
CA LYS A 109 -19.76 -2.08 28.79
C LYS A 109 -21.11 -1.48 28.39
N ASP A 110 -22.09 -1.56 29.29
CA ASP A 110 -23.43 -0.98 29.12
C ASP A 110 -24.12 -1.36 27.78
N GLY A 111 -23.89 -2.60 27.33
CA GLY A 111 -24.49 -3.11 26.08
C GLY A 111 -23.84 -2.63 24.79
N MET A 112 -22.65 -2.03 24.86
CA MET A 112 -21.89 -1.57 23.70
C MET A 112 -20.46 -2.10 23.71
N ILE A 113 -19.83 -2.16 22.54
CA ILE A 113 -18.42 -2.48 22.37
C ILE A 113 -17.61 -1.25 22.78
N VAL A 114 -16.75 -1.39 23.78
CA VAL A 114 -15.87 -0.31 24.30
C VAL A 114 -14.40 -0.52 24.01
N SER A 115 -14.01 -1.72 23.62
CA SER A 115 -12.67 -2.00 23.13
C SER A 115 -12.71 -3.07 22.05
N THR A 116 -11.89 -2.90 21.03
CA THR A 116 -11.60 -3.89 19.98
C THR A 116 -10.10 -4.01 19.79
N GLY A 117 -9.69 -5.20 19.37
CA GLY A 117 -8.35 -5.43 18.85
C GLY A 117 -8.45 -6.32 17.62
N GLU A 118 -7.84 -5.89 16.55
CA GLU A 118 -7.90 -6.57 15.27
C GLU A 118 -6.49 -7.01 14.86
N TYR A 119 -6.32 -8.30 14.61
CA TYR A 119 -5.01 -8.90 14.33
C TYR A 119 -5.05 -9.66 13.01
N PHE A 120 -4.63 -9.00 11.97
CA PHE A 120 -4.42 -9.53 10.62
C PHE A 120 -3.51 -8.58 9.83
N ASP A 121 -2.98 -9.01 8.70
CA ASP A 121 -2.13 -8.17 7.86
C ASP A 121 -2.98 -7.22 6.99
N ALA A 122 -3.52 -6.17 7.63
CA ALA A 122 -4.35 -5.17 6.95
C ALA A 122 -3.57 -4.39 5.89
N THR A 123 -2.36 -3.95 6.22
CA THR A 123 -1.51 -3.18 5.29
C THR A 123 -1.10 -4.02 4.09
N GLY A 124 -0.69 -5.27 4.31
CA GLY A 124 -0.39 -6.19 3.22
C GLY A 124 -1.59 -6.47 2.32
N MET A 125 -2.78 -6.67 2.91
CA MET A 125 -4.02 -6.86 2.16
C MET A 125 -4.37 -5.63 1.30
N VAL A 126 -4.39 -4.43 1.90
CA VAL A 126 -4.69 -3.18 1.18
C VAL A 126 -3.73 -2.99 0.00
N ASN A 127 -2.42 -3.19 0.22
CA ASN A 127 -1.41 -3.06 -0.83
C ASN A 127 -1.55 -4.13 -1.92
N ALA A 128 -1.93 -5.37 -1.56
CA ALA A 128 -2.04 -6.46 -2.52
C ALA A 128 -3.26 -6.34 -3.45
N VAL A 129 -4.39 -5.84 -2.92
CA VAL A 129 -5.65 -5.82 -3.68
C VAL A 129 -6.14 -4.42 -4.06
N GLY A 130 -5.58 -3.38 -3.45
CA GLY A 130 -5.88 -1.98 -3.80
C GLY A 130 -5.41 -1.61 -5.21
N PRO A 131 -5.80 -0.45 -5.71
CA PRO A 131 -5.25 0.08 -6.93
C PRO A 131 -3.73 0.21 -6.77
N ASN A 132 -3.00 -0.16 -7.80
CA ASN A 132 -1.57 0.14 -7.85
C ASN A 132 -1.46 1.65 -8.14
N GLU A 133 -1.42 2.46 -7.09
CA GLU A 133 -1.32 3.92 -7.24
C GLU A 133 0.07 4.36 -7.71
N ARG A 134 1.07 3.46 -7.58
CA ARG A 134 2.41 3.74 -8.07
C ARG A 134 2.42 3.78 -9.59
N LYS A 135 2.89 4.89 -10.12
CA LYS A 135 3.16 5.02 -11.55
C LYS A 135 4.57 4.52 -11.84
N VAL A 136 4.67 3.58 -12.76
CA VAL A 136 5.94 2.97 -13.13
C VAL A 136 6.43 3.62 -14.41
N VAL A 137 7.66 4.09 -14.38
CA VAL A 137 8.40 4.59 -15.55
C VAL A 137 9.64 3.72 -15.71
N VAL A 138 9.83 3.16 -16.89
CA VAL A 138 11.05 2.43 -17.25
C VAL A 138 11.80 3.25 -18.27
N VAL A 139 13.03 3.61 -17.93
CA VAL A 139 13.94 4.31 -18.82
C VAL A 139 15.05 3.35 -19.23
N THR A 140 15.28 3.20 -20.53
CA THR A 140 16.36 2.37 -21.05
C THR A 140 17.37 3.24 -21.79
N PHE A 141 18.65 2.89 -21.65
CA PHE A 141 19.77 3.59 -22.25
C PHE A 141 20.59 2.60 -23.08
N ASP A 142 20.85 2.94 -24.34
CA ASP A 142 21.78 2.23 -25.21
C ASP A 142 23.18 2.83 -25.01
N VAL A 143 23.99 2.17 -24.17
CA VAL A 143 25.30 2.69 -23.76
C VAL A 143 26.33 2.43 -24.82
N LYS A 144 27.11 3.45 -25.19
CA LYS A 144 28.24 3.31 -26.10
C LYS A 144 29.22 2.25 -25.63
N GLU A 145 29.80 1.50 -26.58
CA GLU A 145 30.80 0.48 -26.24
C GLU A 145 31.96 1.09 -25.41
N GLY A 146 32.28 0.45 -24.33
CA GLY A 146 33.33 0.88 -23.39
C GLY A 146 32.95 2.02 -22.43
N MET A 147 31.75 2.62 -22.55
CA MET A 147 31.31 3.76 -21.70
C MET A 147 30.45 3.36 -20.53
N TYR A 148 30.28 2.07 -20.29
CA TYR A 148 29.42 1.57 -19.24
C TYR A 148 29.81 2.06 -17.83
N ASP A 149 31.09 1.92 -17.48
CA ASP A 149 31.58 2.28 -16.14
C ASP A 149 31.52 3.81 -15.95
N ASN A 150 31.72 4.60 -17.00
CA ASN A 150 31.54 6.05 -16.96
C ASN A 150 30.07 6.45 -16.70
N LEU A 151 29.10 5.75 -17.31
CA LEU A 151 27.69 6.01 -17.04
C LEU A 151 27.31 5.63 -15.62
N GLN A 152 27.82 4.49 -15.12
CA GLN A 152 27.60 4.07 -13.73
C GLN A 152 28.16 5.11 -12.75
N GLU A 153 29.40 5.54 -12.94
CA GLU A 153 30.02 6.58 -12.10
C GLU A 153 29.21 7.88 -12.13
N LEU A 154 28.71 8.29 -13.29
CA LEU A 154 27.88 9.49 -13.44
C LEU A 154 26.56 9.36 -12.69
N PHE A 155 25.89 8.19 -12.79
CA PHE A 155 24.63 7.93 -12.09
C PHE A 155 24.80 7.80 -10.57
N ASP A 156 25.96 7.40 -10.08
CA ASP A 156 26.26 7.28 -8.65
C ASP A 156 26.61 8.64 -8.00
N THR A 157 26.76 9.71 -8.77
CA THR A 157 26.98 11.05 -8.22
C THR A 157 25.75 11.57 -7.47
N GLU A 158 25.93 12.65 -6.70
CA GLU A 158 24.79 13.30 -6.02
C GLU A 158 23.77 13.87 -7.02
N ASP A 159 24.24 14.37 -8.17
CA ASP A 159 23.39 14.91 -9.23
C ASP A 159 22.76 13.83 -10.13
N GLY A 160 23.19 12.57 -10.00
CA GLY A 160 22.72 11.40 -10.72
C GLY A 160 21.37 10.86 -10.26
N LEU A 161 21.30 9.52 -10.11
CA LEU A 161 20.06 8.83 -9.71
C LEU A 161 19.64 9.17 -8.27
N LYS A 162 20.55 9.66 -7.42
CA LYS A 162 20.20 10.13 -6.08
C LYS A 162 19.28 11.36 -6.12
N THR A 163 19.54 12.29 -7.01
CA THR A 163 18.67 13.45 -7.24
C THR A 163 17.29 12.99 -7.72
N THR A 164 17.22 12.06 -8.68
CA THR A 164 15.95 11.46 -9.12
C THR A 164 15.20 10.81 -7.95
N ARG A 165 15.93 10.00 -7.15
CA ARG A 165 15.34 9.29 -5.99
C ARG A 165 14.78 10.23 -4.93
N ASN A 166 15.39 11.38 -4.75
CA ASN A 166 15.00 12.37 -3.74
C ASN A 166 14.05 13.45 -4.27
N TYR A 167 13.73 13.43 -5.57
CA TYR A 167 12.80 14.39 -6.14
C TYR A 167 11.36 14.17 -5.65
N ASP A 168 10.63 15.26 -5.51
CA ASP A 168 9.26 15.24 -4.99
C ASP A 168 8.36 14.31 -5.83
N GLY A 169 7.73 13.36 -5.17
CA GLY A 169 6.88 12.34 -5.79
C GLY A 169 7.58 11.06 -6.23
N CYS A 170 8.92 10.99 -6.22
CA CYS A 170 9.64 9.73 -6.46
C CYS A 170 9.60 8.85 -5.20
N GLN A 171 8.94 7.70 -5.30
CA GLN A 171 8.76 6.78 -4.18
C GLN A 171 9.87 5.74 -4.09
N HIS A 172 10.35 5.28 -5.23
CA HIS A 172 11.42 4.28 -5.32
C HIS A 172 12.09 4.32 -6.67
N LEU A 173 13.35 3.86 -6.73
CA LEU A 173 14.13 3.77 -7.96
C LEU A 173 15.05 2.55 -7.88
N GLU A 174 15.10 1.79 -8.97
CA GLU A 174 15.99 0.65 -9.15
C GLU A 174 16.71 0.78 -10.49
N SER A 175 17.93 0.27 -10.59
CA SER A 175 18.65 0.22 -11.84
C SER A 175 19.22 -1.17 -12.11
N PHE A 176 19.24 -1.55 -13.38
CA PHE A 176 19.75 -2.82 -13.88
C PHE A 176 20.65 -2.55 -15.09
N TYR A 177 21.60 -3.43 -15.30
CA TYR A 177 22.46 -3.33 -16.44
C TYR A 177 22.87 -4.68 -17.03
N ASN A 178 23.18 -4.66 -18.31
CA ASN A 178 23.78 -5.81 -18.99
C ASN A 178 24.89 -5.30 -19.90
N LYS A 179 26.15 -5.50 -19.48
CA LYS A 179 27.33 -5.04 -20.22
C LYS A 179 27.48 -5.70 -21.60
N GLU A 180 27.01 -6.95 -21.77
CA GLU A 180 27.10 -7.65 -23.06
C GLU A 180 26.14 -7.08 -24.09
N SER A 181 24.94 -6.65 -23.68
CA SER A 181 23.96 -6.03 -24.56
C SER A 181 24.08 -4.51 -24.67
N GLY A 182 24.95 -3.88 -23.89
CA GLY A 182 25.08 -2.41 -23.84
C GLY A 182 23.85 -1.70 -23.26
N LYS A 183 22.97 -2.41 -22.55
CA LYS A 183 21.74 -1.85 -22.00
C LYS A 183 21.90 -1.47 -20.52
N TYR A 184 21.46 -0.25 -20.18
CA TYR A 184 21.21 0.19 -18.82
C TYR A 184 19.74 0.51 -18.68
N VAL A 185 19.11 0.08 -17.58
CA VAL A 185 17.67 0.23 -17.34
C VAL A 185 17.47 0.86 -15.96
N VAL A 186 16.66 1.91 -15.89
CA VAL A 186 16.20 2.52 -14.64
C VAL A 186 14.70 2.30 -14.54
N ILE A 187 14.25 1.77 -13.41
CA ILE A 187 12.83 1.62 -13.08
C ILE A 187 12.51 2.60 -11.97
N GLU A 188 11.61 3.50 -12.24
CA GLU A 188 11.21 4.57 -11.34
C GLU A 188 9.74 4.35 -10.93
N TYR A 189 9.46 4.55 -9.65
CA TYR A 189 8.13 4.46 -9.06
C TYR A 189 7.73 5.83 -8.55
N TRP A 190 6.67 6.39 -9.12
CA TRP A 190 6.21 7.75 -8.85
C TRP A 190 4.82 7.76 -8.19
N GLU A 191 4.55 8.76 -7.37
CA GLU A 191 3.23 9.00 -6.79
C GLU A 191 2.17 9.25 -7.87
N SER A 192 2.53 10.04 -8.89
CA SER A 192 1.68 10.31 -10.04
C SER A 192 2.50 10.61 -11.30
N PHE A 193 1.89 10.51 -12.48
CA PHE A 193 2.52 10.97 -13.73
C PHE A 193 2.70 12.48 -13.78
N GLU A 194 1.89 13.25 -13.07
CA GLU A 194 2.07 14.70 -12.96
C GLU A 194 3.42 15.02 -12.28
N LYS A 195 3.71 14.36 -11.16
CA LYS A 195 4.99 14.48 -10.45
C LYS A 195 6.18 14.04 -11.34
N TYR A 196 6.03 12.92 -12.02
CA TYR A 196 7.04 12.45 -12.98
C TYR A 196 7.29 13.45 -14.10
N ASN A 197 6.25 14.00 -14.72
CA ASN A 197 6.37 14.96 -15.80
C ASN A 197 7.03 16.25 -15.33
N THR A 198 6.68 16.75 -14.14
CA THR A 198 7.34 17.91 -13.52
C THR A 198 8.83 17.64 -13.32
N TYR A 199 9.19 16.47 -12.78
CA TYR A 199 10.60 16.05 -12.67
C TYR A 199 11.29 16.01 -14.03
N LYS A 200 10.67 15.38 -15.03
CA LYS A 200 11.23 15.24 -16.38
C LYS A 200 11.48 16.61 -17.03
N GLU A 201 10.51 17.51 -16.97
CA GLU A 201 10.65 18.87 -17.48
C GLU A 201 11.80 19.60 -16.79
N TRP A 202 11.87 19.56 -15.47
CA TRP A 202 12.95 20.14 -14.71
C TRP A 202 14.30 19.54 -15.11
N ARG A 203 14.43 18.21 -15.17
CA ARG A 203 15.68 17.51 -15.49
C ARG A 203 16.22 17.86 -16.87
N PHE A 204 15.34 18.02 -17.85
CA PHE A 204 15.73 18.32 -19.22
C PHE A 204 15.96 19.81 -19.52
N ASN A 205 15.29 20.71 -18.78
CA ASN A 205 15.27 22.12 -19.14
C ASN A 205 15.91 23.05 -18.10
N GLU A 206 15.92 22.64 -16.82
CA GLU A 206 16.25 23.55 -15.71
C GLU A 206 17.38 23.03 -14.80
N ASP A 207 17.71 21.73 -14.88
CA ASP A 207 18.73 21.11 -14.04
C ASP A 207 20.12 21.71 -14.33
N PRO A 208 20.72 22.42 -13.35
CA PRO A 208 22.00 23.10 -13.58
C PRO A 208 23.21 22.16 -13.58
N SER A 209 23.02 20.88 -13.26
CA SER A 209 24.13 19.91 -13.15
C SER A 209 24.74 19.51 -14.52
N GLY A 210 24.02 19.74 -15.62
CA GLY A 210 24.40 19.25 -16.95
C GLY A 210 24.29 17.71 -17.07
N MET A 211 23.48 17.09 -16.19
CA MET A 211 23.34 15.63 -16.16
C MET A 211 22.87 15.06 -17.49
N VAL A 212 21.89 15.70 -18.12
CA VAL A 212 21.33 15.23 -19.41
C VAL A 212 22.38 15.22 -20.48
N GLU A 213 23.13 16.30 -20.65
CA GLU A 213 24.21 16.43 -21.67
C GLU A 213 25.30 15.37 -21.41
N ASN A 214 25.70 15.18 -20.15
CA ASN A 214 26.71 14.20 -19.78
C ASN A 214 26.25 12.78 -20.09
N VAL A 215 24.97 12.44 -19.78
CA VAL A 215 24.38 11.14 -20.14
C VAL A 215 24.33 10.95 -21.64
N LEU A 216 23.83 11.93 -22.40
CA LEU A 216 23.75 11.88 -23.88
C LEU A 216 25.08 11.64 -24.53
N ALA A 217 26.18 12.20 -23.98
CA ALA A 217 27.53 11.96 -24.45
C ALA A 217 27.98 10.49 -24.36
N LEU A 218 27.40 9.71 -23.44
CA LEU A 218 27.74 8.31 -23.20
C LEU A 218 26.78 7.32 -23.87
N ILE A 219 25.65 7.81 -24.45
CA ILE A 219 24.62 6.99 -25.08
C ILE A 219 24.81 6.90 -26.58
N ASP A 220 24.69 5.70 -27.13
CA ASP A 220 24.72 5.44 -28.55
C ASP A 220 23.47 6.03 -29.23
N GLY A 221 23.65 6.76 -30.30
CA GLY A 221 22.55 7.52 -30.92
C GLY A 221 22.10 8.77 -30.15
N GLY A 222 22.77 9.13 -29.03
CA GLY A 222 22.38 10.28 -28.21
C GLY A 222 20.93 10.13 -27.65
N ALA A 223 20.08 11.12 -27.90
CA ALA A 223 18.69 11.08 -27.40
C ALA A 223 17.87 9.92 -27.98
N ASP A 224 18.15 9.45 -29.19
CA ASP A 224 17.45 8.31 -29.82
C ASP A 224 17.81 6.97 -29.15
N GLY A 225 18.91 6.91 -28.43
CA GLY A 225 19.32 5.75 -27.64
C GLY A 225 18.66 5.67 -26.24
N ILE A 226 17.78 6.62 -25.91
CA ILE A 226 17.02 6.63 -24.66
C ILE A 226 15.54 6.34 -24.95
N SER A 227 14.98 5.30 -24.33
CA SER A 227 13.56 4.97 -24.47
C SER A 227 12.84 5.06 -23.13
N PHE A 228 11.63 5.59 -23.17
CA PHE A 228 10.76 5.77 -22.01
C PHE A 228 9.49 4.91 -22.17
N TYR A 229 9.18 4.11 -21.17
CA TYR A 229 7.98 3.30 -21.12
C TYR A 229 7.19 3.67 -19.85
N THR A 230 5.89 3.87 -19.99
CA THR A 230 5.00 4.19 -18.87
C THR A 230 3.86 3.19 -18.80
N ASP A 231 3.27 3.01 -17.63
CA ASP A 231 2.13 2.12 -17.45
C ASP A 231 0.84 2.62 -18.14
N ASN A 232 0.81 3.87 -18.63
CA ASN A 232 -0.29 4.39 -19.44
C ASN A 232 -0.43 3.72 -20.82
N GLU A 233 0.63 3.12 -21.35
CA GLU A 233 0.69 2.67 -22.74
C GLU A 233 0.66 1.15 -22.91
N GLY A 234 0.33 0.41 -21.88
CA GLY A 234 0.19 -1.05 -22.02
C GLY A 234 0.78 -1.90 -20.91
N TYR A 235 0.96 -1.34 -19.71
CA TYR A 235 1.35 -2.11 -18.54
C TYR A 235 0.28 -3.13 -18.18
N LYS A 236 0.67 -4.40 -18.04
CA LYS A 236 -0.18 -5.46 -17.51
C LYS A 236 0.48 -6.06 -16.29
N PHE A 237 -0.22 -6.02 -15.18
CA PHE A 237 0.12 -6.77 -13.98
C PHE A 237 -0.56 -8.14 -14.06
N TYR A 238 0.20 -9.24 -13.87
CA TYR A 238 -0.30 -10.61 -13.90
C TYR A 238 -0.31 -11.21 -12.51
#